data_68882a59586da0ec625f27037d153756
#
_entry.id   68882a59586da0ec625f27037d153756
#
_cell.length_a   1.000
_cell.length_b   1.000
_cell.length_c   1.000
_cell.angle_alpha   90.00
_cell.angle_beta   90.00
_cell.angle_gamma   90.00
#
_symmetry.space_group_name_H-M   'P 1'
#
loop_
_entity.id
_entity.type
_entity.pdbx_description
1 polymer ?
#
loop_
_entity_poly.entity_id
_entity_poly.type
_entity_poly.pdbx_seq_one_letter_code
_entity_poly.pdbx_strand_id
1 'polypeptide(L)'
;MAHLPVGTVTFVFTDIQGSTQAAQRLGDRWPPILDRHNQLLAEMVAASQGVVFGTEGDALFAVFETAPRAIAAAVAAQRALVAEPWDGGESVHVRMGVHSGEGTVSGDTYVGIDVHRVARIASAGHGGQVLVSAAARMLGESSLPDGVSLRDLGEFRLKDLSRPEHVSMLVIEGLSDEFPPLRTLDAVPNNLPTQLTTFLGRERELAEAAALLEQARLLTLTGPGGTGKTRLSLQLAADATDRFRDGVYFVPLGTIDKPALVLPTIAQALGMPDPGGGALDR
;
A
#
# COMPACT_ATOMS: atom_id res chain seq x y z
N MET A 1 -26.06 -15.81 2.95
CA MET A 1 -25.01 -14.84 2.54
C MET A 1 -25.09 -13.68 3.50
N ALA A 2 -23.96 -13.21 4.04
CA ALA A 2 -23.93 -12.03 4.88
C ALA A 2 -24.34 -10.82 4.02
N HIS A 3 -25.25 -9.99 4.54
CA HIS A 3 -25.66 -8.77 3.84
C HIS A 3 -24.51 -7.76 3.91
N LEU A 4 -23.95 -7.38 2.76
CA LEU A 4 -22.92 -6.35 2.69
C LEU A 4 -23.56 -4.98 2.90
N PRO A 5 -23.09 -4.16 3.89
CA PRO A 5 -23.59 -2.81 4.13
C PRO A 5 -23.34 -1.90 2.93
N VAL A 6 -24.22 -0.93 2.69
CA VAL A 6 -24.15 0.04 1.58
C VAL A 6 -24.13 1.48 2.09
N GLY A 7 -23.71 2.41 1.26
CA GLY A 7 -23.53 3.81 1.62
C GLY A 7 -22.18 4.06 2.29
N THR A 8 -22.11 4.94 3.26
CA THR A 8 -20.87 5.20 3.99
C THR A 8 -20.55 4.02 4.90
N VAL A 9 -19.47 3.33 4.59
CA VAL A 9 -18.95 2.16 5.34
C VAL A 9 -17.50 2.39 5.73
N THR A 10 -16.98 1.53 6.61
CA THR A 10 -15.55 1.56 6.95
C THR A 10 -14.90 0.25 6.52
N PHE A 11 -13.89 0.36 5.69
CA PHE A 11 -13.08 -0.75 5.22
C PHE A 11 -11.85 -0.96 6.12
N VAL A 12 -11.51 -2.21 6.32
CA VAL A 12 -10.22 -2.64 6.87
C VAL A 12 -9.53 -3.53 5.86
N PHE A 13 -8.31 -3.19 5.52
CA PHE A 13 -7.42 -4.02 4.72
C PHE A 13 -6.25 -4.46 5.56
N THR A 14 -5.86 -5.72 5.44
CA THR A 14 -4.71 -6.28 6.15
C THR A 14 -3.78 -7.02 5.19
N ASP A 15 -2.49 -7.09 5.52
CA ASP A 15 -1.50 -7.78 4.71
C ASP A 15 -0.29 -8.16 5.57
N ILE A 16 0.29 -9.35 5.39
CA ILE A 16 1.46 -9.81 6.14
C ILE A 16 2.73 -9.20 5.56
N GLN A 17 3.50 -8.51 6.37
CA GLN A 17 4.79 -8.00 5.93
C GLN A 17 5.76 -9.14 5.60
N GLY A 18 6.23 -9.20 4.33
CA GLY A 18 7.21 -10.18 3.90
C GLY A 18 6.66 -11.60 3.71
N SER A 19 5.35 -11.75 3.48
CA SER A 19 4.67 -13.05 3.27
C SER A 19 5.34 -13.93 2.21
N THR A 20 5.74 -13.37 1.07
CA THR A 20 6.45 -14.10 0.01
C THR A 20 7.78 -14.69 0.49
N GLN A 21 8.56 -13.91 1.25
CA GLN A 21 9.83 -14.37 1.81
C GLN A 21 9.60 -15.44 2.89
N ALA A 22 8.57 -15.26 3.72
CA ALA A 22 8.16 -16.24 4.73
C ALA A 22 7.73 -17.55 4.07
N ALA A 23 6.92 -17.50 3.02
CA ALA A 23 6.50 -18.68 2.25
C ALA A 23 7.69 -19.44 1.65
N GLN A 24 8.65 -18.74 1.04
CA GLN A 24 9.87 -19.36 0.50
C GLN A 24 10.75 -19.99 1.59
N ARG A 25 10.88 -19.35 2.74
CA ARG A 25 11.71 -19.82 3.85
C ARG A 25 11.10 -20.99 4.60
N LEU A 26 9.77 -21.00 4.78
CA LEU A 26 9.06 -21.96 5.62
C LEU A 26 8.55 -23.17 4.82
N GLY A 27 8.36 -23.05 3.51
CA GLY A 27 7.84 -24.14 2.66
C GLY A 27 6.51 -24.68 3.19
N ASP A 28 6.45 -25.99 3.47
CA ASP A 28 5.25 -26.69 3.92
C ASP A 28 4.72 -26.23 5.31
N ARG A 29 5.50 -25.47 6.06
CA ARG A 29 5.06 -24.87 7.34
C ARG A 29 4.29 -23.57 7.15
N TRP A 30 4.37 -22.94 5.99
CA TRP A 30 3.69 -21.67 5.73
C TRP A 30 2.17 -21.78 5.67
N PRO A 31 1.56 -22.75 4.94
CA PRO A 31 0.11 -22.82 4.84
C PRO A 31 -0.63 -22.90 6.19
N PRO A 32 -0.22 -23.71 7.19
CA PRO A 32 -0.87 -23.70 8.50
C PRO A 32 -0.80 -22.35 9.23
N ILE A 33 0.31 -21.63 9.09
CA ILE A 33 0.47 -20.28 9.68
C ILE A 33 -0.49 -19.29 9.00
N LEU A 34 -0.59 -19.33 7.68
CA LEU A 34 -1.50 -18.49 6.91
C LEU A 34 -2.97 -18.80 7.24
N ASP A 35 -3.33 -20.07 7.36
CA ASP A 35 -4.69 -20.49 7.75
C ASP A 35 -5.05 -19.96 9.13
N ARG A 36 -4.13 -20.09 10.10
CA ARG A 36 -4.34 -19.57 11.46
C ARG A 36 -4.46 -18.05 11.49
N HIS A 37 -3.63 -17.35 10.72
CA HIS A 37 -3.72 -15.90 10.54
C HIS A 37 -5.10 -15.49 10.02
N ASN A 38 -5.56 -16.13 8.94
CA ASN A 38 -6.85 -15.83 8.33
C ASN A 38 -8.02 -16.10 9.29
N GLN A 39 -7.96 -17.22 10.02
CA GLN A 39 -8.94 -17.56 11.02
C GLN A 39 -9.01 -16.50 12.14
N LEU A 40 -7.87 -16.12 12.69
CA LEU A 40 -7.77 -15.15 13.77
C LEU A 40 -8.33 -13.79 13.36
N LEU A 41 -7.97 -13.30 12.16
CA LEU A 41 -8.52 -12.05 11.65
C LEU A 41 -10.04 -12.13 11.44
N ALA A 42 -10.53 -13.24 10.86
CA ALA A 42 -11.96 -13.42 10.64
C ALA A 42 -12.75 -13.46 11.97
N GLU A 43 -12.20 -14.08 13.01
CA GLU A 43 -12.79 -14.08 14.37
C GLU A 43 -12.90 -12.66 14.93
N MET A 44 -11.85 -11.82 14.80
CA MET A 44 -11.85 -10.44 15.31
C MET A 44 -12.80 -9.54 14.51
N VAL A 45 -12.87 -9.72 13.20
CA VAL A 45 -13.83 -9.04 12.32
C VAL A 45 -15.26 -9.38 12.74
N ALA A 46 -15.57 -10.65 12.89
CA ALA A 46 -16.92 -11.11 13.28
C ALA A 46 -17.32 -10.64 14.70
N ALA A 47 -16.39 -10.70 15.67
CA ALA A 47 -16.62 -10.23 17.03
C ALA A 47 -16.95 -8.73 17.09
N SER A 48 -16.43 -7.96 16.12
CA SER A 48 -16.70 -6.51 15.98
C SER A 48 -17.85 -6.22 15.00
N GLN A 49 -18.67 -7.23 14.66
CA GLN A 49 -19.81 -7.12 13.75
C GLN A 49 -19.42 -6.65 12.34
N GLY A 50 -18.24 -7.00 11.87
CA GLY A 50 -17.78 -6.79 10.50
C GLY A 50 -18.05 -8.00 9.61
N VAL A 51 -17.83 -7.81 8.32
CA VAL A 51 -17.96 -8.84 7.30
C VAL A 51 -16.66 -8.92 6.50
N VAL A 52 -16.06 -10.10 6.40
CA VAL A 52 -14.99 -10.36 5.45
C VAL A 52 -15.63 -10.53 4.08
N PHE A 53 -15.25 -9.70 3.11
CA PHE A 53 -15.81 -9.73 1.76
C PHE A 53 -14.81 -10.17 0.68
N GLY A 54 -13.56 -10.40 1.06
CA GLY A 54 -12.54 -10.91 0.15
C GLY A 54 -11.24 -11.28 0.85
N THR A 55 -10.49 -12.17 0.21
CA THR A 55 -9.12 -12.52 0.56
C THR A 55 -8.31 -12.66 -0.71
N GLU A 56 -7.06 -12.21 -0.72
CA GLU A 56 -6.14 -12.36 -1.84
C GLU A 56 -4.74 -12.69 -1.28
N GLY A 57 -4.36 -13.96 -1.40
CA GLY A 57 -3.15 -14.45 -0.75
C GLY A 57 -3.23 -14.34 0.78
N ASP A 58 -2.37 -13.52 1.36
CA ASP A 58 -2.34 -13.19 2.79
C ASP A 58 -3.11 -11.90 3.15
N ALA A 59 -3.64 -11.24 2.14
CA ALA A 59 -4.46 -10.04 2.34
C ALA A 59 -5.91 -10.41 2.68
N LEU A 60 -6.50 -9.67 3.65
CA LEU A 60 -7.89 -9.82 4.01
C LEU A 60 -8.60 -8.46 3.90
N PHE A 61 -9.78 -8.49 3.30
CA PHE A 61 -10.65 -7.32 3.13
C PHE A 61 -11.89 -7.47 4.02
N ALA A 62 -12.09 -6.53 4.93
CA ALA A 62 -13.26 -6.50 5.78
C ALA A 62 -13.98 -5.15 5.70
N VAL A 63 -15.29 -5.17 5.98
CA VAL A 63 -16.14 -4.00 5.99
C VAL A 63 -16.96 -3.94 7.28
N PHE A 64 -17.21 -2.73 7.74
CA PHE A 64 -17.97 -2.42 8.95
C PHE A 64 -18.95 -1.28 8.67
N GLU A 65 -20.09 -1.30 9.34
CA GLU A 65 -21.06 -0.22 9.24
C GLU A 65 -20.54 1.10 9.84
N THR A 66 -19.58 1.04 10.78
CA THR A 66 -19.07 2.23 11.48
C THR A 66 -17.55 2.17 11.71
N ALA A 67 -16.90 3.34 11.73
CA ALA A 67 -15.47 3.45 12.02
C ALA A 67 -15.08 2.95 13.43
N PRO A 68 -15.83 3.19 14.50
CA PRO A 68 -15.51 2.61 15.80
C PRO A 68 -15.40 1.08 15.80
N ARG A 69 -16.31 0.38 15.11
CA ARG A 69 -16.26 -1.10 15.02
C ARG A 69 -15.02 -1.56 14.24
N ALA A 70 -14.71 -0.89 13.14
CA ALA A 70 -13.53 -1.19 12.33
C ALA A 70 -12.22 -0.98 13.12
N ILE A 71 -12.14 0.13 13.86
CA ILE A 71 -10.98 0.43 14.72
C ILE A 71 -10.88 -0.62 15.84
N ALA A 72 -11.99 -0.95 16.51
CA ALA A 72 -11.99 -1.98 17.55
C ALA A 72 -11.54 -3.35 17.02
N ALA A 73 -11.98 -3.75 15.82
CA ALA A 73 -11.54 -4.97 15.15
C ALA A 73 -10.03 -4.95 14.86
N ALA A 74 -9.50 -3.86 14.31
CA ALA A 74 -8.08 -3.73 14.02
C ALA A 74 -7.21 -3.79 15.28
N VAL A 75 -7.64 -3.15 16.36
CA VAL A 75 -6.96 -3.20 17.67
C VAL A 75 -6.98 -4.62 18.25
N ALA A 76 -8.14 -5.26 18.26
CA ALA A 76 -8.28 -6.64 18.74
C ALA A 76 -7.43 -7.62 17.93
N ALA A 77 -7.41 -7.45 16.60
CA ALA A 77 -6.59 -8.25 15.71
C ALA A 77 -5.09 -8.09 15.99
N GLN A 78 -4.58 -6.86 16.14
CA GLN A 78 -3.16 -6.65 16.47
C GLN A 78 -2.77 -7.27 17.82
N ARG A 79 -3.62 -7.11 18.84
CA ARG A 79 -3.39 -7.74 20.15
C ARG A 79 -3.38 -9.27 20.06
N ALA A 80 -4.32 -9.85 19.30
CA ALA A 80 -4.42 -11.28 19.12
C ALA A 80 -3.23 -11.85 18.32
N LEU A 81 -2.79 -11.16 17.25
CA LEU A 81 -1.62 -11.56 16.45
C LEU A 81 -0.33 -11.60 17.27
N VAL A 82 -0.15 -10.64 18.18
CA VAL A 82 1.03 -10.61 19.08
C VAL A 82 0.95 -11.69 20.16
N ALA A 83 -0.26 -11.98 20.66
CA ALA A 83 -0.47 -13.01 21.70
C ALA A 83 -0.47 -14.45 21.14
N GLU A 84 -0.62 -14.62 19.83
CA GLU A 84 -0.68 -15.95 19.21
C GLU A 84 0.66 -16.69 19.33
N PRO A 85 0.67 -17.93 19.85
CA PRO A 85 1.87 -18.76 19.89
C PRO A 85 2.13 -19.40 18.51
N TRP A 86 2.69 -18.63 17.59
CA TRP A 86 2.98 -19.09 16.24
C TRP A 86 3.89 -20.32 16.20
N ASP A 87 3.60 -21.26 15.29
CA ASP A 87 4.36 -22.50 15.14
C ASP A 87 5.85 -22.22 14.91
N GLY A 88 6.71 -22.97 15.61
CA GLY A 88 8.16 -22.89 15.48
C GLY A 88 8.77 -21.60 15.98
N GLY A 89 8.07 -20.80 16.80
CA GLY A 89 8.57 -19.53 17.33
C GLY A 89 8.64 -18.40 16.28
N GLU A 90 7.89 -18.55 15.19
CA GLU A 90 7.73 -17.51 14.18
C GLU A 90 7.00 -16.28 14.75
N SER A 91 7.05 -15.19 14.01
CA SER A 91 6.25 -14.00 14.29
C SER A 91 5.57 -13.53 12.99
N VAL A 92 4.27 -13.27 13.07
CA VAL A 92 3.49 -12.77 11.93
C VAL A 92 3.17 -11.31 12.18
N HIS A 93 3.76 -10.45 11.37
CA HIS A 93 3.58 -9.00 11.49
C HIS A 93 2.64 -8.51 10.39
N VAL A 94 1.46 -8.03 10.79
CA VAL A 94 0.39 -7.62 9.87
C VAL A 94 0.29 -6.10 9.87
N ARG A 95 0.37 -5.51 8.68
CA ARG A 95 0.05 -4.09 8.48
C ARG A 95 -1.43 -3.95 8.17
N MET A 96 -2.05 -2.90 8.68
CA MET A 96 -3.49 -2.68 8.52
C MET A 96 -3.78 -1.25 8.10
N GLY A 97 -4.78 -1.08 7.24
CA GLY A 97 -5.36 0.20 6.87
C GLY A 97 -6.83 0.26 7.26
N VAL A 98 -7.28 1.41 7.74
CA VAL A 98 -8.68 1.70 8.07
C VAL A 98 -9.11 2.94 7.31
N HIS A 99 -10.16 2.84 6.51
CA HIS A 99 -10.69 3.95 5.72
C HIS A 99 -12.21 3.93 5.69
N SER A 100 -12.84 5.10 5.85
CA SER A 100 -14.29 5.28 5.68
C SER A 100 -14.57 5.95 4.35
N GLY A 101 -15.48 5.38 3.59
CA GLY A 101 -15.85 5.89 2.27
C GLY A 101 -17.13 5.25 1.74
N GLU A 102 -17.37 5.42 0.46
CA GLU A 102 -18.57 4.92 -0.21
C GLU A 102 -18.46 3.42 -0.52
N GLY A 103 -19.38 2.64 0.02
CA GLY A 103 -19.47 1.20 -0.22
C GLY A 103 -20.33 0.87 -1.43
N THR A 104 -19.74 0.75 -2.62
CA THR A 104 -20.43 0.32 -3.83
C THR A 104 -20.27 -1.19 -4.00
N VAL A 105 -21.38 -1.93 -3.83
CA VAL A 105 -21.41 -3.39 -3.96
C VAL A 105 -21.56 -3.80 -5.42
N SER A 106 -20.77 -4.78 -5.86
CA SER A 106 -20.88 -5.44 -7.17
C SER A 106 -20.75 -6.94 -6.99
N GLY A 107 -21.85 -7.67 -7.14
CA GLY A 107 -21.91 -9.09 -6.77
C GLY A 107 -21.70 -9.29 -5.27
N ASP A 108 -20.74 -10.11 -4.90
CA ASP A 108 -20.42 -10.44 -3.50
C ASP A 108 -19.20 -9.63 -2.96
N THR A 109 -18.80 -8.55 -3.63
CA THR A 109 -17.63 -7.75 -3.28
C THR A 109 -17.91 -6.26 -3.41
N TYR A 110 -16.94 -5.44 -2.96
CA TYR A 110 -16.97 -3.99 -3.18
C TYR A 110 -16.07 -3.60 -4.34
N VAL A 111 -16.50 -2.56 -5.05
CA VAL A 111 -15.74 -1.90 -6.12
C VAL A 111 -15.64 -0.39 -5.84
N GLY A 112 -14.65 0.25 -6.42
CA GLY A 112 -14.49 1.69 -6.36
C GLY A 112 -13.19 2.14 -5.70
N ILE A 113 -13.00 3.47 -5.71
CA ILE A 113 -11.73 4.09 -5.31
C ILE A 113 -11.43 3.89 -3.82
N ASP A 114 -12.43 3.80 -2.95
CA ASP A 114 -12.24 3.72 -1.51
C ASP A 114 -11.71 2.35 -1.06
N VAL A 115 -12.02 1.27 -1.81
CA VAL A 115 -11.41 -0.05 -1.63
C VAL A 115 -9.91 0.01 -1.97
N HIS A 116 -9.56 0.66 -3.08
CA HIS A 116 -8.15 0.86 -3.44
C HIS A 116 -7.44 1.76 -2.43
N ARG A 117 -8.11 2.81 -1.94
CA ARG A 117 -7.54 3.74 -0.96
C ARG A 117 -7.14 3.05 0.33
N VAL A 118 -8.00 2.20 0.90
CA VAL A 118 -7.66 1.47 2.12
C VAL A 118 -6.48 0.53 1.92
N ALA A 119 -6.38 -0.14 0.76
CA ALA A 119 -5.25 -0.99 0.43
C ALA A 119 -3.93 -0.18 0.31
N ARG A 120 -3.98 1.03 -0.29
CA ARG A 120 -2.81 1.92 -0.37
C ARG A 120 -2.39 2.47 0.98
N ILE A 121 -3.34 2.80 1.86
CA ILE A 121 -3.05 3.21 3.23
C ILE A 121 -2.35 2.07 3.98
N ALA A 122 -2.88 0.84 3.95
CA ALA A 122 -2.25 -0.31 4.60
C ALA A 122 -0.84 -0.59 4.08
N SER A 123 -0.67 -0.55 2.75
CA SER A 123 0.63 -0.84 2.11
C SER A 123 1.72 0.19 2.44
N ALA A 124 1.33 1.41 2.81
CA ALA A 124 2.27 2.44 3.27
C ALA A 124 2.84 2.14 4.67
N GLY A 125 2.16 1.29 5.44
CA GLY A 125 2.55 0.93 6.80
C GLY A 125 3.57 -0.21 6.89
N HIS A 126 3.91 -0.52 8.13
CA HIS A 126 4.80 -1.61 8.52
C HIS A 126 4.02 -2.69 9.30
N GLY A 127 4.56 -3.89 9.36
CA GLY A 127 3.95 -4.98 10.14
C GLY A 127 3.80 -4.61 11.62
N GLY A 128 2.62 -4.81 12.17
CA GLY A 128 2.22 -4.35 13.50
C GLY A 128 1.60 -2.95 13.52
N GLN A 129 1.68 -2.18 12.43
CA GLN A 129 1.15 -0.83 12.35
C GLN A 129 -0.28 -0.81 11.81
N VAL A 130 -1.14 0.02 12.42
CA VAL A 130 -2.50 0.30 11.94
C VAL A 130 -2.60 1.76 11.53
N LEU A 131 -2.81 1.99 10.25
CA LEU A 131 -2.96 3.33 9.66
C LEU A 131 -4.43 3.66 9.44
N VAL A 132 -4.81 4.89 9.72
CA VAL A 132 -6.18 5.37 9.68
C VAL A 132 -6.27 6.60 8.80
N SER A 133 -7.17 6.63 7.83
CA SER A 133 -7.43 7.80 7.00
C SER A 133 -8.08 8.93 7.79
N ALA A 134 -8.01 10.17 7.28
CA ALA A 134 -8.71 11.31 7.86
C ALA A 134 -10.21 11.06 8.03
N ALA A 135 -10.86 10.44 7.03
CA ALA A 135 -12.29 10.13 7.08
C ALA A 135 -12.63 9.13 8.21
N ALA A 136 -11.86 8.05 8.34
CA ALA A 136 -12.08 7.07 9.41
C ALA A 136 -11.74 7.64 10.79
N ARG A 137 -10.69 8.47 10.90
CA ARG A 137 -10.36 9.21 12.12
C ARG A 137 -11.51 10.09 12.55
N MET A 138 -12.03 10.93 11.67
CA MET A 138 -13.12 11.86 11.99
C MET A 138 -14.37 11.16 12.53
N LEU A 139 -14.68 9.96 12.00
CA LEU A 139 -15.84 9.17 12.39
C LEU A 139 -15.61 8.29 13.62
N GLY A 140 -14.36 8.01 13.99
CA GLY A 140 -14.01 7.02 15.00
C GLY A 140 -13.29 7.56 16.24
N GLU A 141 -12.64 8.75 16.17
CA GLU A 141 -11.75 9.23 17.25
C GLU A 141 -12.44 9.47 18.60
N SER A 142 -13.75 9.78 18.61
CA SER A 142 -14.52 9.97 19.84
C SER A 142 -14.89 8.66 20.55
N SER A 143 -14.62 7.50 19.95
CA SER A 143 -15.06 6.19 20.44
C SER A 143 -13.94 5.14 20.32
N LEU A 144 -12.71 5.55 20.63
CA LEU A 144 -11.58 4.64 20.65
C LEU A 144 -11.68 3.63 21.79
N PRO A 145 -11.20 2.40 21.61
CA PRO A 145 -11.10 1.42 22.70
C PRO A 145 -10.16 1.91 23.82
N ASP A 146 -10.31 1.34 25.00
CA ASP A 146 -9.42 1.63 26.14
C ASP A 146 -7.95 1.32 25.82
N GLY A 147 -7.06 2.20 26.24
CA GLY A 147 -5.62 2.10 25.98
C GLY A 147 -5.24 2.32 24.50
N VAL A 148 -6.09 2.99 23.72
CA VAL A 148 -5.82 3.33 22.32
C VAL A 148 -5.88 4.84 22.13
N SER A 149 -4.93 5.38 21.38
CA SER A 149 -4.90 6.78 20.94
C SER A 149 -4.53 6.88 19.46
N LEU A 150 -4.73 8.06 18.89
CA LEU A 150 -4.34 8.38 17.52
C LEU A 150 -3.15 9.33 17.53
N ARG A 151 -2.11 8.96 16.79
CA ARG A 151 -0.96 9.81 16.47
C ARG A 151 -1.11 10.30 15.03
N ASP A 152 -1.12 11.61 14.85
CA ASP A 152 -1.12 12.23 13.54
C ASP A 152 0.25 12.06 12.89
N LEU A 153 0.29 11.57 11.65
CA LEU A 153 1.51 11.39 10.87
C LEU A 153 1.66 12.45 9.78
N GLY A 154 0.59 13.17 9.43
CA GLY A 154 0.58 14.19 8.38
C GLY A 154 0.05 13.72 7.04
N GLU A 155 0.33 14.49 5.98
CA GLU A 155 -0.12 14.21 4.61
C GLU A 155 0.94 13.48 3.79
N PHE A 156 0.51 12.47 3.02
CA PHE A 156 1.38 11.64 2.21
C PHE A 156 0.81 11.40 0.83
N ARG A 157 1.69 11.40 -0.18
CA ARG A 157 1.36 10.95 -1.53
C ARG A 157 1.43 9.42 -1.57
N LEU A 158 0.28 8.79 -1.64
CA LEU A 158 0.17 7.34 -1.77
C LEU A 158 0.09 6.94 -3.25
N LYS A 159 0.59 5.75 -3.58
CA LYS A 159 0.54 5.20 -4.95
C LYS A 159 -0.90 5.17 -5.45
N ASP A 160 -1.12 5.48 -6.72
CA ASP A 160 -2.40 5.45 -7.42
C ASP A 160 -3.49 6.39 -6.87
N LEU A 161 -3.20 7.21 -5.87
CA LEU A 161 -4.11 8.23 -5.40
C LEU A 161 -3.73 9.59 -5.99
N SER A 162 -4.72 10.28 -6.57
CA SER A 162 -4.53 11.57 -7.24
C SER A 162 -4.32 12.75 -6.27
N ARG A 163 -4.66 12.56 -5.00
CA ARG A 163 -4.52 13.59 -3.95
C ARG A 163 -3.76 13.01 -2.78
N PRO A 164 -2.98 13.83 -2.05
CA PRO A 164 -2.40 13.41 -0.79
C PRO A 164 -3.46 12.92 0.18
N GLU A 165 -3.11 11.94 1.01
CA GLU A 165 -3.96 11.40 2.05
C GLU A 165 -3.40 11.79 3.41
N HIS A 166 -4.24 12.35 4.28
CA HIS A 166 -3.86 12.62 5.65
C HIS A 166 -4.03 11.34 6.47
N VAL A 167 -2.95 10.88 7.06
CA VAL A 167 -2.85 9.57 7.72
C VAL A 167 -2.53 9.76 9.20
N SER A 168 -3.24 9.02 10.03
CA SER A 168 -2.92 8.84 11.46
C SER A 168 -2.59 7.38 11.74
N MET A 169 -1.92 7.12 12.85
CA MET A 169 -1.61 5.78 13.34
C MET A 169 -2.34 5.51 14.64
N LEU A 170 -2.88 4.31 14.82
CA LEU A 170 -3.33 3.86 16.13
C LEU A 170 -2.11 3.54 17.01
N VAL A 171 -2.04 4.16 18.18
CA VAL A 171 -1.10 3.80 19.24
C VAL A 171 -1.89 2.92 20.22
N ILE A 172 -1.46 1.66 20.34
CA ILE A 172 -2.15 0.63 21.12
C ILE A 172 -1.27 0.29 22.32
N GLU A 173 -1.79 0.51 23.53
CA GLU A 173 -1.04 0.20 24.75
C GLU A 173 -0.60 -1.27 24.80
N GLY A 174 0.68 -1.48 25.12
CA GLY A 174 1.33 -2.80 25.15
C GLY A 174 1.86 -3.30 23.81
N LEU A 175 1.67 -2.55 22.71
CA LEU A 175 2.25 -2.86 21.41
C LEU A 175 3.29 -1.81 21.00
N SER A 176 4.11 -2.13 19.98
CA SER A 176 5.08 -1.17 19.45
C SER A 176 4.36 0.05 18.83
N ASP A 177 4.88 1.21 19.11
CA ASP A 177 4.41 2.48 18.54
C ASP A 177 5.52 3.25 17.77
N GLU A 178 6.70 2.65 17.68
CA GLU A 178 7.82 3.15 16.90
C GLU A 178 7.99 2.33 15.61
N PHE A 179 7.92 3.00 14.48
CA PHE A 179 8.04 2.41 13.15
C PHE A 179 8.93 3.27 12.27
N PRO A 180 9.59 2.69 11.26
CA PRO A 180 10.28 3.46 10.23
C PRO A 180 9.32 4.45 9.53
N PRO A 181 9.84 5.44 8.78
CA PRO A 181 8.99 6.30 7.94
C PRO A 181 8.09 5.49 7.04
N LEU A 182 6.87 6.01 6.78
CA LEU A 182 5.89 5.33 5.92
C LEU A 182 6.47 5.11 4.50
N ARG A 183 6.08 4.00 3.90
CA ARG A 183 6.43 3.65 2.51
C ARG A 183 5.53 4.41 1.53
N THR A 184 5.86 5.66 1.29
CA THR A 184 5.09 6.58 0.45
C THR A 184 5.92 7.02 -0.76
N LEU A 185 5.27 7.65 -1.74
CA LEU A 185 6.00 8.22 -2.87
C LEU A 185 7.00 9.30 -2.43
N ASP A 186 6.76 9.93 -1.28
CA ASP A 186 7.63 10.98 -0.74
C ASP A 186 8.77 10.42 0.14
N ALA A 187 8.78 9.12 0.41
CA ALA A 187 9.78 8.47 1.27
C ALA A 187 11.20 8.43 0.64
N VAL A 188 11.27 8.50 -0.68
CA VAL A 188 12.52 8.56 -1.43
C VAL A 188 12.48 9.72 -2.43
N PRO A 189 13.61 10.32 -2.80
CA PRO A 189 13.65 11.37 -3.81
C PRO A 189 13.02 10.89 -5.12
N ASN A 190 12.07 11.64 -5.65
CA ASN A 190 11.47 11.35 -6.95
C ASN A 190 10.88 12.61 -7.59
N ASN A 191 10.72 12.58 -8.91
CA ASN A 191 10.03 13.59 -9.68
C ASN A 191 8.87 12.99 -10.50
N LEU A 192 8.33 11.86 -10.04
CA LEU A 192 7.26 11.17 -10.75
C LEU A 192 6.02 12.07 -10.85
N PRO A 193 5.48 12.29 -12.06
CA PRO A 193 4.31 13.13 -12.25
C PRO A 193 3.09 12.52 -11.56
N THR A 194 2.29 13.38 -10.91
CA THR A 194 1.03 12.97 -10.29
C THR A 194 0.07 12.43 -11.35
N GLN A 195 -0.40 11.21 -11.17
CA GLN A 195 -1.38 10.60 -12.08
C GLN A 195 -2.78 11.09 -11.73
N LEU A 196 -3.47 11.69 -12.70
CA LEU A 196 -4.82 12.27 -12.50
C LEU A 196 -5.93 11.21 -12.44
N THR A 197 -5.65 9.98 -12.85
CA THR A 197 -6.61 8.88 -12.86
C THR A 197 -5.97 7.62 -12.29
N THR A 198 -6.76 6.79 -11.60
CA THR A 198 -6.29 5.50 -11.09
C THR A 198 -5.80 4.59 -12.23
N PHE A 199 -4.72 3.86 -11.98
CA PHE A 199 -4.24 2.82 -12.89
C PHE A 199 -5.13 1.59 -12.71
N LEU A 200 -5.83 1.21 -13.78
CA LEU A 200 -6.74 0.05 -13.77
C LEU A 200 -6.36 -0.89 -14.92
N GLY A 201 -6.38 -2.17 -14.62
CA GLY A 201 -6.00 -3.21 -15.57
C GLY A 201 -4.49 -3.31 -15.78
N ARG A 202 -4.09 -4.31 -16.57
CA ARG A 202 -2.68 -4.61 -16.93
C ARG A 202 -1.80 -5.03 -15.74
N GLU A 203 -2.42 -5.58 -14.70
CA GLU A 203 -1.72 -6.09 -13.51
C GLU A 203 -0.72 -7.18 -13.91
N ARG A 204 -1.06 -7.97 -14.91
CA ARG A 204 -0.18 -9.02 -15.44
C ARG A 204 1.05 -8.43 -16.10
N GLU A 205 0.90 -7.44 -16.99
CA GLU A 205 2.02 -6.79 -17.67
C GLU A 205 2.90 -6.02 -16.68
N LEU A 206 2.29 -5.44 -15.62
CA LEU A 206 3.03 -4.77 -14.56
C LEU A 206 3.87 -5.77 -13.77
N ALA A 207 3.33 -6.93 -13.40
CA ALA A 207 4.05 -7.99 -12.71
C ALA A 207 5.18 -8.58 -13.56
N GLU A 208 4.92 -8.81 -14.86
CA GLU A 208 5.95 -9.28 -15.81
C GLU A 208 7.09 -8.24 -15.94
N ALA A 209 6.76 -6.96 -16.07
CA ALA A 209 7.76 -5.88 -16.16
C ALA A 209 8.57 -5.74 -14.85
N ALA A 210 7.94 -5.88 -13.70
CA ALA A 210 8.60 -5.85 -12.40
C ALA A 210 9.60 -7.01 -12.25
N ALA A 211 9.20 -8.23 -12.63
CA ALA A 211 10.08 -9.40 -12.61
C ALA A 211 11.28 -9.26 -13.55
N LEU A 212 11.08 -8.67 -14.74
CA LEU A 212 12.17 -8.38 -15.68
C LEU A 212 13.13 -7.31 -15.14
N LEU A 213 12.61 -6.28 -14.47
CA LEU A 213 13.42 -5.22 -13.86
C LEU A 213 14.30 -5.74 -12.70
N GLU A 214 13.95 -6.87 -12.10
CA GLU A 214 14.79 -7.55 -11.10
C GLU A 214 16.04 -8.19 -11.69
N GLN A 215 15.96 -8.62 -12.95
CA GLN A 215 16.99 -9.39 -13.63
C GLN A 215 17.84 -8.56 -14.59
N ALA A 216 17.36 -7.37 -15.00
CA ALA A 216 17.98 -6.54 -16.01
C ALA A 216 18.21 -5.10 -15.53
N ARG A 217 19.31 -4.49 -15.99
CA ARG A 217 19.59 -3.06 -15.74
C ARG A 217 18.84 -2.13 -16.69
N LEU A 218 18.33 -2.64 -17.79
CA LEU A 218 17.59 -1.90 -18.80
C LEU A 218 16.37 -2.71 -19.21
N LEU A 219 15.20 -2.10 -19.11
CA LEU A 219 13.92 -2.61 -19.58
C LEU A 219 13.35 -1.64 -20.61
N THR A 220 13.01 -2.12 -21.80
CA THR A 220 12.39 -1.32 -22.85
C THR A 220 10.96 -1.77 -23.09
N LEU A 221 10.00 -0.83 -22.94
CA LEU A 221 8.59 -1.06 -23.25
C LEU A 221 8.31 -0.63 -24.69
N THR A 222 7.95 -1.58 -25.54
CA THR A 222 7.66 -1.34 -26.98
C THR A 222 6.17 -1.53 -27.28
N GLY A 223 5.70 -0.92 -28.36
CA GLY A 223 4.31 -1.05 -28.83
C GLY A 223 3.80 0.20 -29.55
N PRO A 224 2.60 0.15 -30.16
CA PRO A 224 1.98 1.26 -30.89
C PRO A 224 1.79 2.52 -30.02
N GLY A 225 1.61 3.67 -30.66
CA GLY A 225 1.22 4.92 -29.98
C GLY A 225 -0.10 4.76 -29.22
N GLY A 226 -0.24 5.43 -28.08
CA GLY A 226 -1.51 5.44 -27.30
C GLY A 226 -1.77 4.18 -26.46
N THR A 227 -0.95 3.14 -26.51
CA THR A 227 -1.15 1.90 -25.73
C THR A 227 -0.80 2.01 -24.25
N GLY A 228 -0.50 3.20 -23.74
CA GLY A 228 -0.26 3.44 -22.32
C GLY A 228 1.13 3.01 -21.81
N LYS A 229 2.16 2.88 -22.68
CA LYS A 229 3.53 2.52 -22.27
C LYS A 229 4.10 3.45 -21.21
N THR A 230 3.99 4.75 -21.43
CA THR A 230 4.46 5.77 -20.46
C THR A 230 3.73 5.63 -19.13
N ARG A 231 2.44 5.35 -19.16
CA ARG A 231 1.66 5.15 -17.95
C ARG A 231 2.08 3.88 -17.19
N LEU A 232 2.31 2.78 -17.93
CA LEU A 232 2.83 1.54 -17.36
C LEU A 232 4.22 1.74 -16.77
N SER A 233 5.12 2.50 -17.45
CA SER A 233 6.45 2.79 -16.91
C SER A 233 6.42 3.66 -15.66
N LEU A 234 5.53 4.66 -15.60
CA LEU A 234 5.35 5.48 -14.40
C LEU A 234 4.77 4.67 -13.23
N GLN A 235 3.84 3.76 -13.51
CA GLN A 235 3.32 2.85 -12.49
C GLN A 235 4.42 1.92 -11.97
N LEU A 236 5.16 1.28 -12.87
CA LEU A 236 6.31 0.43 -12.51
C LEU A 236 7.35 1.20 -11.68
N ALA A 237 7.65 2.45 -12.08
CA ALA A 237 8.57 3.31 -11.36
C ALA A 237 8.06 3.65 -9.94
N ALA A 238 6.76 3.97 -9.80
CA ALA A 238 6.14 4.21 -8.51
C ALA A 238 6.15 2.96 -7.62
N ASP A 239 5.92 1.77 -8.20
CA ASP A 239 5.95 0.51 -7.47
C ASP A 239 7.38 0.09 -7.06
N ALA A 240 8.37 0.58 -7.77
CA ALA A 240 9.78 0.29 -7.51
C ALA A 240 10.45 1.27 -6.52
N THR A 241 9.77 2.32 -6.05
CA THR A 241 10.38 3.34 -5.16
C THR A 241 11.01 2.75 -3.90
N ASP A 242 10.39 1.74 -3.30
CA ASP A 242 10.89 1.09 -2.08
C ASP A 242 12.22 0.32 -2.29
N ARG A 243 12.58 0.05 -3.56
CA ARG A 243 13.77 -0.74 -3.95
C ARG A 243 15.00 0.13 -4.23
N PHE A 244 14.78 1.41 -4.56
CA PHE A 244 15.84 2.34 -4.98
C PHE A 244 16.00 3.47 -3.96
N ARG A 245 16.95 3.32 -3.05
CA ARG A 245 17.20 4.29 -1.95
C ARG A 245 17.64 5.67 -2.44
N ASP A 246 18.31 5.72 -3.59
CA ASP A 246 18.81 6.98 -4.18
C ASP A 246 17.74 7.71 -4.98
N GLY A 247 16.54 7.13 -5.09
CA GLY A 247 15.40 7.73 -5.74
C GLY A 247 15.02 7.11 -7.08
N VAL A 248 13.87 7.55 -7.58
CA VAL A 248 13.30 7.14 -8.87
C VAL A 248 12.93 8.39 -9.67
N TYR A 249 13.46 8.51 -10.88
CA TYR A 249 13.32 9.74 -11.65
C TYR A 249 12.71 9.49 -13.03
N PHE A 250 11.74 10.30 -13.38
CA PHE A 250 11.17 10.36 -14.72
C PHE A 250 11.87 11.42 -15.55
N VAL A 251 12.35 11.05 -16.74
CA VAL A 251 13.00 11.97 -17.69
C VAL A 251 12.14 12.05 -18.95
N PRO A 252 11.46 13.19 -19.22
CA PRO A 252 10.55 13.33 -20.34
C PRO A 252 11.32 13.62 -21.65
N LEU A 253 11.86 12.61 -22.28
CA LEU A 253 12.64 12.76 -23.53
C LEU A 253 11.77 12.88 -24.80
N GLY A 254 10.45 12.61 -24.70
CA GLY A 254 9.55 12.58 -25.88
C GLY A 254 9.38 13.93 -26.61
N THR A 255 9.74 15.03 -25.98
CA THR A 255 9.69 16.40 -26.55
C THR A 255 11.06 16.89 -27.01
N ILE A 256 12.11 16.08 -26.84
CA ILE A 256 13.49 16.45 -27.19
C ILE A 256 13.75 16.08 -28.66
N ASP A 257 14.04 17.09 -29.48
CA ASP A 257 14.34 16.96 -30.91
C ASP A 257 15.85 17.03 -31.22
N LYS A 258 16.67 17.50 -30.24
CA LYS A 258 18.12 17.65 -30.40
C LYS A 258 18.89 16.71 -29.50
N PRO A 259 19.75 15.82 -30.05
CA PRO A 259 20.54 14.89 -29.22
C PRO A 259 21.36 15.56 -28.13
N ALA A 260 21.89 16.75 -28.39
CA ALA A 260 22.68 17.50 -27.41
C ALA A 260 21.92 17.92 -26.13
N LEU A 261 20.57 17.88 -26.15
CA LEU A 261 19.74 18.22 -24.99
C LEU A 261 19.41 16.99 -24.12
N VAL A 262 19.70 15.77 -24.56
CA VAL A 262 19.36 14.56 -23.82
C VAL A 262 20.09 14.51 -22.48
N LEU A 263 21.42 14.64 -22.45
CA LEU A 263 22.21 14.59 -21.23
C LEU A 263 21.88 15.74 -20.26
N PRO A 264 21.77 17.00 -20.72
CA PRO A 264 21.30 18.09 -19.85
C PRO A 264 19.93 17.83 -19.24
N THR A 265 18.98 17.27 -20.01
CA THR A 265 17.65 16.94 -19.49
C THR A 265 17.71 15.84 -18.41
N ILE A 266 18.56 14.85 -18.57
CA ILE A 266 18.79 13.81 -17.55
C ILE A 266 19.41 14.43 -16.30
N ALA A 267 20.45 15.26 -16.44
CA ALA A 267 21.11 15.93 -15.32
C ALA A 267 20.13 16.80 -14.53
N GLN A 268 19.31 17.57 -15.23
CA GLN A 268 18.28 18.42 -14.62
C GLN A 268 17.25 17.56 -13.86
N ALA A 269 16.79 16.46 -14.45
CA ALA A 269 15.83 15.56 -13.78
C ALA A 269 16.40 14.95 -12.50
N LEU A 270 17.70 14.69 -12.45
CA LEU A 270 18.43 14.17 -11.29
C LEU A 270 18.85 15.26 -10.29
N GLY A 271 18.52 16.52 -10.53
CA GLY A 271 18.95 17.64 -9.68
C GLY A 271 20.46 17.89 -9.70
N MET A 272 21.16 17.42 -10.73
CA MET A 272 22.60 17.65 -10.91
C MET A 272 22.84 19.03 -11.54
N PRO A 273 23.92 19.74 -11.16
CA PRO A 273 24.29 20.96 -11.85
C PRO A 273 24.58 20.66 -13.33
N ASP A 274 24.27 21.63 -14.21
CA ASP A 274 24.50 21.50 -15.66
C ASP A 274 25.97 21.13 -15.89
N PRO A 275 26.26 20.00 -16.53
CA PRO A 275 27.62 19.49 -16.68
C PRO A 275 28.47 20.33 -17.65
N GLY A 276 27.93 21.44 -18.18
CA GLY A 276 28.71 22.40 -19.00
C GLY A 276 29.64 21.67 -19.97
N GLY A 277 29.08 20.92 -20.89
CA GLY A 277 29.79 20.42 -22.08
C GLY A 277 30.92 19.42 -21.91
N GLY A 278 31.08 18.69 -20.78
CA GLY A 278 32.23 17.78 -20.70
C GLY A 278 32.30 16.72 -19.58
N ALA A 279 31.35 16.63 -18.69
CA ALA A 279 31.49 15.83 -17.48
C ALA A 279 30.70 14.50 -17.42
N LEU A 280 29.89 14.18 -18.41
CA LEU A 280 29.06 12.95 -18.42
C LEU A 280 29.63 11.79 -19.27
N ASP A 281 30.86 11.92 -19.78
CA ASP A 281 31.57 10.86 -20.52
C ASP A 281 32.46 9.97 -19.63
N ARG A 282 32.22 9.91 -18.31
CA ARG A 282 32.99 9.04 -17.40
C ARG A 282 32.09 8.10 -16.63
#